data_38d514c2f5aa80c36af763cbdcb45f10
#
_entry.id   38d514c2f5aa80c36af763cbdcb45f10
#
_cell.length_a   1.000
_cell.length_b   1.000
_cell.length_c   1.000
_cell.angle_alpha   90.00
_cell.angle_beta   90.00
_cell.angle_gamma   90.00
#
_symmetry.space_group_name_H-M   'P 1'
#
loop_
_entity.id
_entity.type
_entity.pdbx_description
1 polymer ?
#
loop_
_entity_poly.entity_id
_entity_poly.type
_entity_poly.pdbx_seq_one_letter_code
_entity_poly.pdbx_strand_id
1 'polypeptide(L)'
;MKSIYKYMLCACMAVNVSSCDFLDVVPDNVATEEHAFADRYTVEKYLATCYSKFPASANRNSNPAIFGALEMVLNSEYSTDKGMQYGLGYDSSTSALINFWSSGLYAGIRECNTFMNGVVNVEDLNEYEKQRMIAEVKLIKAYLHFYLLSYYGPICPLRESPPVNESTQGVRVYREKVDDCFQYIVELIDEVIDSDALPLIFTNPTTELGRFSRSAAYMLKAKVLLYWASPLFNGNTDYNSFLNHNGEHFFNQIYDPTRWTVAAEACKKAVDICESAGVRLYQMSDYVATKKLSDQTLLVQALRGVISHRWNPELIWSNTASVVNSSLQTECFTYFETSTSLSNALQKMSVPLSTVELFYSNHGVPINEDRTYDYANRYSLRTGDAEHRYYIQEGEQTAVLNFDREPRFYSTLGFDRGKWYGNSYKNMPDDDAECLYPKNRFGEYSSAGNPGQYNATGYWPKKLVSINTTYRDANSITWESYPFPDMRYADLLLMCAEALNESKDAPDAEVYKYIDMVRERAGLNGVVESWSNYSNHPDKPNTKEGMREIIQNERKIELACEGVYYWDSHRWKTALSEQNRLIQGWNINASSAEDYYVVTPVYTQSFTYKNYFAPIPESEIVKNPQLIQNPGW
;
A
#
# COMPACT_ATOMS: atom_id res chain seq x y z
N MET A 1 30.51 47.51 -66.63
CA MET A 1 30.14 47.45 -65.18
C MET A 1 28.82 46.73 -64.87
N LYS A 2 27.79 46.76 -65.70
CA LYS A 2 26.52 46.03 -65.39
C LYS A 2 26.61 44.50 -65.50
N SER A 3 27.58 43.89 -66.16
CA SER A 3 27.74 42.46 -66.34
C SER A 3 28.44 41.84 -65.12
N ILE A 4 29.36 42.51 -64.48
CA ILE A 4 30.11 41.97 -63.30
C ILE A 4 29.22 41.86 -62.06
N TYR A 5 28.27 42.75 -61.88
CA TYR A 5 27.31 42.71 -60.79
C TYR A 5 26.35 41.47 -60.88
N LYS A 6 26.00 41.05 -62.11
CA LYS A 6 25.16 39.85 -62.30
C LYS A 6 25.87 38.54 -61.90
N TYR A 7 27.16 38.45 -62.20
CA TYR A 7 27.95 37.25 -61.82
C TYR A 7 28.32 37.25 -60.32
N MET A 8 28.51 38.45 -59.72
CA MET A 8 28.73 38.56 -58.29
C MET A 8 27.44 38.22 -57.50
N LEU A 9 26.24 38.59 -58.01
CA LEU A 9 24.98 38.25 -57.37
C LEU A 9 24.66 36.73 -57.49
N CYS A 10 24.99 36.10 -58.62
CA CYS A 10 24.85 34.64 -58.76
C CYS A 10 25.90 33.85 -57.93
N ALA A 11 27.11 34.36 -57.74
CA ALA A 11 28.09 33.76 -56.87
C ALA A 11 27.73 33.83 -55.38
N CYS A 12 27.11 34.97 -54.95
CA CYS A 12 26.58 35.09 -53.57
C CYS A 12 25.34 34.22 -53.30
N MET A 13 24.54 33.89 -54.31
CA MET A 13 23.40 32.97 -54.14
C MET A 13 23.83 31.48 -54.12
N ALA A 14 24.94 31.12 -54.76
CA ALA A 14 25.44 29.78 -54.78
C ALA A 14 26.16 29.34 -53.48
N VAL A 15 26.57 30.28 -52.61
CA VAL A 15 27.25 29.99 -51.33
C VAL A 15 26.26 29.78 -50.18
N ASN A 16 24.95 30.11 -50.38
CA ASN A 16 23.96 29.93 -49.32
C ASN A 16 23.20 28.61 -49.34
N VAL A 17 23.55 27.62 -50.17
CA VAL A 17 22.88 26.32 -50.27
C VAL A 17 23.63 25.17 -49.56
N SER A 18 24.83 25.43 -49.01
CA SER A 18 25.63 24.41 -48.32
C SER A 18 25.70 24.59 -46.79
N SER A 19 24.71 25.25 -46.19
CA SER A 19 24.69 25.51 -44.75
C SER A 19 23.49 24.91 -44.03
N CYS A 20 23.10 23.68 -44.38
CA CYS A 20 22.05 22.99 -43.64
C CYS A 20 22.55 21.77 -42.84
N ASP A 21 23.83 21.37 -42.95
CA ASP A 21 24.35 20.21 -42.21
C ASP A 21 25.00 20.58 -40.86
N PHE A 22 25.08 21.86 -40.52
CA PHE A 22 25.74 22.29 -39.27
C PHE A 22 24.79 22.38 -38.06
N LEU A 23 23.49 22.22 -38.27
CA LEU A 23 22.50 22.29 -37.19
C LEU A 23 22.05 20.91 -36.65
N ASP A 24 22.52 19.83 -37.26
CA ASP A 24 22.24 18.46 -36.80
C ASP A 24 23.40 17.82 -36.03
N VAL A 25 24.36 18.61 -35.57
CA VAL A 25 25.34 18.08 -34.60
C VAL A 25 24.64 17.98 -33.25
N VAL A 26 24.07 16.82 -32.98
CA VAL A 26 23.70 16.44 -31.62
C VAL A 26 24.99 16.54 -30.79
N PRO A 27 25.04 17.36 -29.73
CA PRO A 27 26.22 17.43 -28.88
C PRO A 27 26.60 16.02 -28.41
N ASP A 28 27.88 15.65 -28.50
CA ASP A 28 28.40 14.33 -28.04
C ASP A 28 28.05 14.00 -26.57
N ASN A 29 27.51 14.95 -25.83
CA ASN A 29 27.10 14.83 -24.43
C ASN A 29 25.59 14.56 -24.24
N VAL A 30 24.80 14.44 -25.30
CA VAL A 30 23.39 14.05 -25.18
C VAL A 30 23.32 12.53 -25.16
N ALA A 31 22.94 11.96 -24.02
CA ALA A 31 22.71 10.53 -23.91
C ALA A 31 21.58 10.12 -24.87
N THR A 32 21.91 9.39 -25.93
CA THR A 32 20.95 8.80 -26.87
C THR A 32 20.44 7.46 -26.35
N GLU A 33 19.36 6.97 -26.92
CA GLU A 33 18.83 5.64 -26.62
C GLU A 33 19.88 4.53 -26.87
N GLU A 34 20.74 4.69 -27.89
CA GLU A 34 21.83 3.77 -28.18
C GLU A 34 22.85 3.66 -27.02
N HIS A 35 23.13 4.77 -26.32
CA HIS A 35 24.01 4.75 -25.16
C HIS A 35 23.41 3.96 -23.98
N ALA A 36 22.08 3.94 -23.86
CA ALA A 36 21.40 3.20 -22.78
C ALA A 36 21.48 1.68 -22.95
N PHE A 37 21.73 1.21 -24.20
CA PHE A 37 21.82 -0.20 -24.56
C PHE A 37 23.19 -0.60 -25.11
N ALA A 38 24.23 0.19 -24.81
CA ALA A 38 25.58 -0.05 -25.30
C ALA A 38 26.24 -1.28 -24.68
N ASP A 39 25.98 -1.55 -23.40
CA ASP A 39 26.60 -2.63 -22.63
C ASP A 39 25.71 -3.05 -21.45
N ARG A 40 26.11 -4.15 -20.78
CA ARG A 40 25.45 -4.69 -19.57
C ARG A 40 25.21 -3.61 -18.49
N TYR A 41 26.21 -2.80 -18.21
CA TYR A 41 26.16 -1.84 -17.11
C TYR A 41 25.10 -0.76 -17.34
N THR A 42 25.03 -0.26 -18.58
CA THR A 42 24.03 0.75 -18.96
C THR A 42 22.61 0.18 -18.97
N VAL A 43 22.44 -1.07 -19.43
CA VAL A 43 21.15 -1.79 -19.39
C VAL A 43 20.68 -2.06 -17.96
N GLU A 44 21.56 -2.50 -17.06
CA GLU A 44 21.19 -2.70 -15.65
C GLU A 44 20.76 -1.40 -14.99
N LYS A 45 21.38 -0.26 -15.31
CA LYS A 45 20.91 1.07 -14.87
C LYS A 45 19.55 1.41 -15.45
N TYR A 46 19.30 1.08 -16.70
CA TYR A 46 18.01 1.34 -17.32
C TYR A 46 16.91 0.45 -16.71
N LEU A 47 17.24 -0.81 -16.42
CA LEU A 47 16.34 -1.70 -15.66
C LEU A 47 15.97 -1.09 -14.29
N ALA A 48 16.97 -0.56 -13.57
CA ALA A 48 16.71 0.15 -12.31
C ALA A 48 15.83 1.40 -12.51
N THR A 49 15.94 2.09 -13.66
CA THR A 49 15.04 3.18 -14.03
C THR A 49 13.61 2.70 -14.19
N CYS A 50 13.38 1.55 -14.82
CA CYS A 50 12.04 0.94 -14.91
C CYS A 50 11.47 0.65 -13.50
N TYR A 51 12.26 0.04 -12.63
CA TYR A 51 11.86 -0.20 -11.23
C TYR A 51 11.57 1.10 -10.45
N SER A 52 12.26 2.21 -10.74
CA SER A 52 12.02 3.50 -10.08
C SER A 52 10.65 4.13 -10.41
N LYS A 53 9.91 3.58 -11.37
CA LYS A 53 8.59 4.09 -11.80
C LYS A 53 7.43 3.54 -10.97
N PHE A 54 7.68 2.63 -10.05
CA PHE A 54 6.63 2.20 -9.13
C PHE A 54 6.10 3.38 -8.29
N PRO A 55 4.81 3.37 -7.94
CA PRO A 55 4.26 4.32 -6.98
C PRO A 55 5.05 4.31 -5.67
N ALA A 56 5.23 5.47 -5.08
CA ALA A 56 5.97 5.62 -3.83
C ALA A 56 5.08 5.24 -2.64
N SER A 57 4.94 3.95 -2.36
CA SER A 57 4.03 3.38 -1.36
C SER A 57 4.21 3.97 0.05
N ALA A 58 5.45 4.31 0.44
CA ALA A 58 5.76 4.95 1.72
C ALA A 58 5.58 6.47 1.73
N ASN A 59 5.21 7.11 0.62
CA ASN A 59 5.08 8.56 0.54
C ASN A 59 3.63 8.99 0.73
N ARG A 60 3.32 9.56 1.90
CA ARG A 60 1.98 9.99 2.28
C ARG A 60 1.34 11.07 1.40
N ASN A 61 2.17 11.84 0.64
CA ASN A 61 1.69 12.92 -0.23
C ASN A 61 1.42 12.46 -1.67
N SER A 62 1.89 11.29 -2.05
CA SER A 62 1.71 10.74 -3.39
C SER A 62 1.05 9.35 -3.42
N ASN A 63 0.93 8.67 -2.27
CA ASN A 63 0.17 7.44 -2.15
C ASN A 63 -1.24 7.73 -1.64
N PRO A 64 -2.31 7.55 -2.46
CA PRO A 64 -3.69 7.80 -2.04
C PRO A 64 -4.12 6.88 -0.89
N ALA A 65 -3.51 5.72 -0.78
CA ALA A 65 -3.92 4.69 0.17
C ALA A 65 -3.54 4.99 1.63
N ILE A 66 -2.55 5.84 1.89
CA ILE A 66 -2.13 6.14 3.28
C ILE A 66 -3.23 6.89 4.04
N PHE A 67 -3.86 7.87 3.42
CA PHE A 67 -4.92 8.64 4.06
C PHE A 67 -6.30 8.46 3.41
N GLY A 68 -6.40 7.82 2.25
CA GLY A 68 -7.66 7.75 1.50
C GLY A 68 -8.81 7.12 2.26
N ALA A 69 -8.55 6.11 3.06
CA ALA A 69 -9.55 5.49 3.95
C ALA A 69 -9.55 6.07 5.38
N LEU A 70 -8.69 7.06 5.67
CA LEU A 70 -8.45 7.62 7.00
C LEU A 70 -8.26 6.55 8.10
N GLU A 71 -7.52 5.47 7.78
CA GLU A 71 -6.99 4.56 8.80
C GLU A 71 -5.96 5.27 9.67
N MET A 72 -5.31 6.28 9.09
CA MET A 72 -4.37 7.19 9.73
C MET A 72 -4.75 8.63 9.39
N VAL A 73 -4.45 9.56 10.29
CA VAL A 73 -4.67 10.99 10.11
C VAL A 73 -3.49 11.78 10.66
N LEU A 74 -3.32 13.01 10.19
CA LEU A 74 -2.44 14.00 10.82
C LEU A 74 -3.26 14.90 11.75
N ASN A 75 -2.60 15.67 12.59
CA ASN A 75 -3.27 16.68 13.41
C ASN A 75 -3.76 17.87 12.55
N SER A 76 -4.63 18.72 13.13
CA SER A 76 -5.32 19.80 12.41
C SER A 76 -4.41 20.84 11.75
N GLU A 77 -3.17 21.00 12.22
CA GLU A 77 -2.20 21.92 11.61
C GLU A 77 -1.73 21.44 10.22
N TYR A 78 -1.91 20.15 9.92
CA TYR A 78 -1.60 19.54 8.62
C TYR A 78 -2.87 19.24 7.78
N SER A 79 -4.00 19.85 8.08
CA SER A 79 -5.25 19.69 7.30
C SER A 79 -5.12 20.13 5.84
N THR A 80 -4.14 20.97 5.52
CA THR A 80 -3.81 21.39 4.14
C THR A 80 -2.78 20.50 3.44
N ASP A 81 -2.28 19.47 4.10
CA ASP A 81 -1.41 18.46 3.49
C ASP A 81 -2.17 17.71 2.38
N LYS A 82 -1.52 17.48 1.24
CA LYS A 82 -2.17 16.90 0.05
C LYS A 82 -2.80 15.54 0.33
N GLY A 83 -2.09 14.68 1.05
CA GLY A 83 -2.61 13.36 1.41
C GLY A 83 -3.82 13.46 2.32
N MET A 84 -3.79 14.37 3.31
CA MET A 84 -4.94 14.61 4.18
C MET A 84 -6.13 15.18 3.42
N GLN A 85 -5.91 16.17 2.53
CA GLN A 85 -6.97 16.72 1.69
C GLN A 85 -7.60 15.66 0.80
N TYR A 86 -6.78 14.74 0.25
CA TYR A 86 -7.28 13.61 -0.51
C TYR A 86 -8.19 12.71 0.35
N GLY A 87 -7.74 12.30 1.54
CA GLY A 87 -8.50 11.46 2.47
C GLY A 87 -9.78 12.13 2.98
N LEU A 88 -9.82 13.47 3.06
CA LEU A 88 -11.00 14.25 3.41
C LEU A 88 -12.00 14.43 2.25
N GLY A 89 -11.64 14.04 1.03
CA GLY A 89 -12.50 14.11 -0.15
C GLY A 89 -12.41 15.42 -0.94
N TYR A 90 -11.31 16.19 -0.82
CA TYR A 90 -11.13 17.52 -1.45
C TYR A 90 -10.44 17.47 -2.84
N ASP A 91 -10.37 16.30 -3.47
CA ASP A 91 -9.79 16.18 -4.81
C ASP A 91 -10.67 16.83 -5.89
N SER A 92 -10.06 17.30 -7.00
CA SER A 92 -10.76 17.92 -8.12
C SER A 92 -10.08 17.67 -9.47
N SER A 93 -10.84 17.71 -10.56
CA SER A 93 -10.33 17.54 -11.93
C SER A 93 -9.45 18.71 -12.41
N THR A 94 -9.69 19.93 -11.89
CA THR A 94 -8.91 21.12 -12.22
C THR A 94 -7.59 21.20 -11.48
N SER A 95 -7.49 20.56 -10.31
CA SER A 95 -6.31 20.52 -9.46
C SER A 95 -6.24 19.18 -8.72
N ALA A 96 -5.95 18.11 -9.47
CA ALA A 96 -5.82 16.78 -8.89
C ALA A 96 -4.70 16.75 -7.84
N LEU A 97 -5.06 16.35 -6.61
CA LEU A 97 -4.13 16.29 -5.49
C LEU A 97 -3.06 15.22 -5.73
N ILE A 98 -3.47 14.08 -6.29
CA ILE A 98 -2.58 12.97 -6.66
C ILE A 98 -2.80 12.68 -8.16
N ASN A 99 -1.73 12.77 -8.96
CA ASN A 99 -1.81 12.65 -10.40
C ASN A 99 -0.80 11.61 -10.91
N PHE A 100 -1.32 10.47 -11.36
CA PHE A 100 -0.55 9.42 -12.01
C PHE A 100 -0.71 9.42 -13.54
N TRP A 101 -1.64 10.22 -14.07
CA TRP A 101 -1.95 10.22 -15.50
C TRP A 101 -0.87 10.93 -16.32
N SER A 102 -0.57 12.18 -15.99
CA SER A 102 0.24 13.03 -16.87
C SER A 102 1.76 12.87 -16.72
N SER A 103 2.27 12.46 -15.56
CA SER A 103 3.73 12.53 -15.32
C SER A 103 4.31 11.28 -14.63
N GLY A 104 3.48 10.32 -14.31
CA GLY A 104 3.89 9.19 -13.49
C GLY A 104 3.95 7.88 -14.27
N LEU A 105 2.85 7.14 -14.22
CA LEU A 105 2.86 5.73 -14.62
C LEU A 105 2.92 5.53 -16.13
N TYR A 106 2.28 6.39 -16.94
CA TYR A 106 2.39 6.29 -18.41
C TYR A 106 3.81 6.55 -18.92
N ALA A 107 4.55 7.46 -18.28
CA ALA A 107 5.97 7.63 -18.57
C ALA A 107 6.75 6.36 -18.22
N GLY A 108 6.44 5.73 -17.09
CA GLY A 108 7.01 4.44 -16.71
C GLY A 108 6.72 3.32 -17.71
N ILE A 109 5.49 3.24 -18.21
CA ILE A 109 5.09 2.26 -19.23
C ILE A 109 5.88 2.48 -20.53
N ARG A 110 6.10 3.74 -20.93
CA ARG A 110 6.93 4.07 -22.09
C ARG A 110 8.38 3.61 -21.88
N GLU A 111 8.96 3.86 -20.71
CA GLU A 111 10.31 3.36 -20.38
C GLU A 111 10.38 1.83 -20.48
N CYS A 112 9.34 1.12 -20.04
CA CYS A 112 9.27 -0.34 -20.19
C CYS A 112 9.28 -0.77 -21.66
N ASN A 113 8.50 -0.10 -22.52
CA ASN A 113 8.47 -0.38 -23.96
C ASN A 113 9.84 -0.12 -24.61
N THR A 114 10.48 1.01 -24.30
CA THR A 114 11.82 1.35 -24.78
C THR A 114 12.85 0.32 -24.33
N PHE A 115 12.79 -0.11 -23.06
CA PHE A 115 13.70 -1.13 -22.53
C PHE A 115 13.57 -2.45 -23.29
N MET A 116 12.35 -2.94 -23.50
CA MET A 116 12.12 -4.22 -24.18
C MET A 116 12.62 -4.20 -25.64
N ASN A 117 12.49 -3.06 -26.33
CA ASN A 117 12.98 -2.90 -27.70
C ASN A 117 14.51 -2.81 -27.76
N GLY A 118 15.16 -2.20 -26.78
CA GLY A 118 16.60 -1.96 -26.79
C GLY A 118 17.42 -3.16 -26.30
N VAL A 119 16.98 -3.85 -25.24
CA VAL A 119 17.75 -4.92 -24.58
C VAL A 119 18.09 -6.10 -25.49
N VAL A 120 17.29 -6.36 -26.52
CA VAL A 120 17.49 -7.46 -27.46
C VAL A 120 18.79 -7.31 -28.26
N ASN A 121 19.26 -6.08 -28.46
CA ASN A 121 20.44 -5.75 -29.27
C ASN A 121 21.76 -5.70 -28.47
N VAL A 122 21.70 -5.88 -27.14
CA VAL A 122 22.92 -5.79 -26.30
C VAL A 122 23.76 -7.03 -26.43
N GLU A 123 25.01 -6.87 -26.90
CA GLU A 123 25.87 -7.99 -27.29
C GLU A 123 26.48 -8.76 -26.10
N ASP A 124 26.76 -8.08 -24.98
CA ASP A 124 27.41 -8.67 -23.79
C ASP A 124 26.44 -9.30 -22.78
N LEU A 125 25.16 -9.41 -23.15
CA LEU A 125 24.14 -10.18 -22.42
C LEU A 125 23.84 -11.48 -23.18
N ASN A 126 23.82 -12.60 -22.44
CA ASN A 126 23.31 -13.84 -23.01
C ASN A 126 21.77 -13.85 -23.09
N GLU A 127 21.21 -14.78 -23.85
CA GLU A 127 19.77 -14.84 -24.11
C GLU A 127 18.94 -15.04 -22.84
N TYR A 128 19.41 -15.85 -21.89
CA TYR A 128 18.73 -16.06 -20.61
C TYR A 128 18.62 -14.75 -19.81
N GLU A 129 19.69 -13.96 -19.75
CA GLU A 129 19.71 -12.68 -19.05
C GLU A 129 18.76 -11.68 -19.71
N LYS A 130 18.74 -11.62 -21.07
CA LYS A 130 17.80 -10.78 -21.82
C LYS A 130 16.35 -11.16 -21.53
N GLN A 131 16.01 -12.44 -21.61
CA GLN A 131 14.66 -12.93 -21.36
C GLN A 131 14.21 -12.68 -19.92
N ARG A 132 15.10 -12.84 -18.94
CA ARG A 132 14.83 -12.50 -17.55
C ARG A 132 14.51 -11.01 -17.38
N MET A 133 15.34 -10.11 -17.93
CA MET A 133 15.12 -8.67 -17.85
C MET A 133 13.83 -8.25 -18.57
N ILE A 134 13.53 -8.84 -19.73
CA ILE A 134 12.27 -8.62 -20.46
C ILE A 134 11.07 -9.05 -19.60
N ALA A 135 11.13 -10.22 -18.95
CA ALA A 135 10.07 -10.72 -18.09
C ALA A 135 9.84 -9.78 -16.88
N GLU A 136 10.92 -9.29 -16.25
CA GLU A 136 10.80 -8.31 -15.17
C GLU A 136 10.12 -7.02 -15.64
N VAL A 137 10.54 -6.47 -16.78
CA VAL A 137 9.99 -5.21 -17.32
C VAL A 137 8.56 -5.38 -17.81
N LYS A 138 8.19 -6.54 -18.37
CA LYS A 138 6.78 -6.86 -18.67
C LYS A 138 5.92 -6.87 -17.40
N LEU A 139 6.44 -7.44 -16.32
CA LEU A 139 5.72 -7.48 -15.04
C LEU A 139 5.60 -6.08 -14.42
N ILE A 140 6.63 -5.23 -14.52
CA ILE A 140 6.54 -3.80 -14.16
C ILE A 140 5.44 -3.13 -14.98
N LYS A 141 5.45 -3.29 -16.29
CA LYS A 141 4.44 -2.74 -17.19
C LYS A 141 3.01 -3.18 -16.83
N ALA A 142 2.81 -4.46 -16.51
CA ALA A 142 1.53 -5.00 -16.05
C ALA A 142 1.08 -4.35 -14.73
N TYR A 143 1.99 -4.22 -13.76
CA TYR A 143 1.72 -3.57 -12.47
C TYR A 143 1.32 -2.10 -12.65
N LEU A 144 2.03 -1.34 -13.49
CA LEU A 144 1.73 0.08 -13.73
C LEU A 144 0.35 0.27 -14.38
N HIS A 145 -0.02 -0.60 -15.35
CA HIS A 145 -1.36 -0.59 -15.93
C HIS A 145 -2.43 -0.98 -14.90
N PHE A 146 -2.18 -1.99 -14.07
CA PHE A 146 -3.10 -2.40 -13.02
C PHE A 146 -3.32 -1.29 -11.98
N TYR A 147 -2.26 -0.57 -11.59
CA TYR A 147 -2.37 0.55 -10.68
C TYR A 147 -3.19 1.71 -11.28
N LEU A 148 -2.94 2.05 -12.55
CA LEU A 148 -3.75 3.03 -13.29
C LEU A 148 -5.22 2.62 -13.36
N LEU A 149 -5.50 1.35 -13.71
CA LEU A 149 -6.86 0.81 -13.81
C LEU A 149 -7.59 0.85 -12.47
N SER A 150 -6.90 0.48 -11.38
CA SER A 150 -7.47 0.51 -10.03
C SER A 150 -7.78 1.94 -9.56
N TYR A 151 -6.98 2.93 -9.97
CA TYR A 151 -7.10 4.31 -9.54
C TYR A 151 -8.04 5.16 -10.40
N TYR A 152 -8.04 4.94 -11.74
CA TYR A 152 -8.83 5.75 -12.70
C TYR A 152 -10.02 5.02 -13.32
N GLY A 153 -10.21 3.73 -13.09
CA GLY A 153 -11.16 2.91 -13.86
C GLY A 153 -10.66 2.67 -15.28
N PRO A 154 -11.47 2.85 -16.33
CA PRO A 154 -11.03 2.65 -17.71
C PRO A 154 -9.75 3.45 -18.01
N ILE A 155 -8.79 2.83 -18.67
CA ILE A 155 -7.48 3.44 -19.02
C ILE A 155 -7.20 3.33 -20.51
N CYS A 156 -6.07 3.89 -20.94
CA CYS A 156 -5.53 3.71 -22.29
C CYS A 156 -4.37 2.71 -22.22
N PRO A 157 -4.56 1.42 -22.52
CA PRO A 157 -3.47 0.46 -22.51
C PRO A 157 -2.41 0.81 -23.54
N LEU A 158 -1.20 1.13 -23.10
CA LEU A 158 -0.09 1.48 -23.97
C LEU A 158 0.70 0.22 -24.33
N ARG A 159 0.24 -0.49 -25.38
CA ARG A 159 0.85 -1.74 -25.82
C ARG A 159 2.25 -1.54 -26.36
N GLU A 160 2.44 -0.49 -27.15
CA GLU A 160 3.70 -0.08 -27.76
C GLU A 160 3.89 1.44 -27.64
N SER A 161 5.10 1.92 -27.74
CA SER A 161 5.37 3.36 -27.82
C SER A 161 5.11 3.85 -29.25
N PRO A 162 4.34 4.93 -29.45
CA PRO A 162 4.17 5.49 -30.78
C PRO A 162 5.52 5.99 -31.34
N PRO A 163 5.71 5.97 -32.67
CA PRO A 163 6.91 6.50 -33.29
C PRO A 163 7.16 7.96 -32.94
N VAL A 164 8.44 8.36 -32.79
CA VAL A 164 8.81 9.74 -32.41
C VAL A 164 8.30 10.78 -33.40
N ASN A 165 8.18 10.42 -34.68
CA ASN A 165 7.69 11.28 -35.75
C ASN A 165 6.19 11.17 -36.02
N GLU A 166 5.41 10.51 -35.14
CA GLU A 166 3.97 10.36 -35.29
C GLU A 166 3.27 11.74 -35.16
N SER A 167 2.20 11.91 -35.88
CA SER A 167 1.38 13.13 -35.83
C SER A 167 0.72 13.30 -34.46
N THR A 168 0.41 14.55 -34.08
CA THR A 168 -0.34 14.84 -32.84
C THR A 168 -1.69 14.11 -32.79
N GLN A 169 -2.30 13.82 -33.95
CA GLN A 169 -3.54 13.04 -34.00
C GLN A 169 -3.28 11.55 -33.85
N GLY A 170 -2.21 11.02 -34.43
CA GLY A 170 -1.86 9.60 -34.37
C GLY A 170 -1.42 9.15 -32.97
N VAL A 171 -0.89 10.05 -32.14
CA VAL A 171 -0.55 9.72 -30.75
C VAL A 171 -1.72 9.82 -29.77
N ARG A 172 -2.92 10.24 -30.22
CA ARG A 172 -4.10 10.29 -29.37
C ARG A 172 -4.62 8.89 -29.09
N VAL A 173 -4.74 8.57 -27.83
CA VAL A 173 -5.22 7.28 -27.35
C VAL A 173 -6.61 7.40 -26.76
N TYR A 174 -7.32 6.29 -26.71
CA TYR A 174 -8.67 6.18 -26.14
C TYR A 174 -8.63 5.35 -24.87
N ARG A 175 -9.56 5.62 -23.97
CA ARG A 175 -9.86 4.72 -22.85
C ARG A 175 -10.56 3.48 -23.40
N GLU A 176 -10.08 2.30 -23.02
CA GLU A 176 -10.69 1.02 -23.39
C GLU A 176 -11.66 0.55 -22.31
N LYS A 177 -12.52 -0.42 -22.63
CA LYS A 177 -13.40 -1.05 -21.65
C LYS A 177 -12.59 -1.64 -20.51
N VAL A 178 -13.15 -1.61 -19.31
CA VAL A 178 -12.48 -2.14 -18.12
C VAL A 178 -12.08 -3.60 -18.30
N ASP A 179 -12.96 -4.43 -18.88
CA ASP A 179 -12.67 -5.84 -19.12
C ASP A 179 -11.51 -6.04 -20.09
N ASP A 180 -11.43 -5.25 -21.17
CA ASP A 180 -10.32 -5.30 -22.14
C ASP A 180 -8.99 -4.88 -21.47
N CYS A 181 -9.04 -3.90 -20.56
CA CYS A 181 -7.87 -3.49 -19.78
C CYS A 181 -7.40 -4.61 -18.84
N PHE A 182 -8.30 -5.25 -18.09
CA PHE A 182 -7.94 -6.39 -17.24
C PHE A 182 -7.39 -7.55 -18.05
N GLN A 183 -8.02 -7.89 -19.16
CA GLN A 183 -7.56 -8.96 -20.05
C GLN A 183 -6.13 -8.71 -20.52
N TYR A 184 -5.85 -7.50 -21.02
CA TYR A 184 -4.49 -7.13 -21.46
C TYR A 184 -3.45 -7.25 -20.33
N ILE A 185 -3.78 -6.84 -19.10
CA ILE A 185 -2.89 -6.96 -17.96
C ILE A 185 -2.62 -8.43 -17.63
N VAL A 186 -3.65 -9.27 -17.65
CA VAL A 186 -3.52 -10.72 -17.41
C VAL A 186 -2.67 -11.37 -18.50
N GLU A 187 -2.87 -11.02 -19.78
CA GLU A 187 -2.07 -11.50 -20.91
C GLU A 187 -0.58 -11.18 -20.72
N LEU A 188 -0.23 -9.94 -20.32
CA LEU A 188 1.15 -9.57 -20.02
C LEU A 188 1.77 -10.43 -18.91
N ILE A 189 1.00 -10.72 -17.86
CA ILE A 189 1.50 -11.54 -16.74
C ILE A 189 1.62 -13.00 -17.18
N ASP A 190 0.70 -13.50 -17.99
CA ASP A 190 0.75 -14.87 -18.51
C ASP A 190 1.94 -15.08 -19.42
N GLU A 191 2.26 -14.13 -20.30
CA GLU A 191 3.49 -14.17 -21.10
C GLU A 191 4.76 -14.28 -20.20
N VAL A 192 4.78 -13.59 -19.06
CA VAL A 192 5.89 -13.68 -18.09
C VAL A 192 5.95 -15.06 -17.44
N ILE A 193 4.80 -15.58 -17.01
CA ILE A 193 4.70 -16.90 -16.36
C ILE A 193 5.09 -18.01 -17.34
N ASP A 194 4.59 -17.97 -18.57
CA ASP A 194 4.81 -18.99 -19.59
C ASP A 194 6.26 -18.98 -20.09
N SER A 195 6.94 -17.83 -20.05
CA SER A 195 8.36 -17.73 -20.41
C SER A 195 9.28 -18.48 -19.46
N ASP A 196 8.86 -18.77 -18.25
CA ASP A 196 9.64 -19.37 -17.15
C ASP A 196 10.98 -18.64 -16.83
N ALA A 197 11.11 -17.39 -17.26
CA ALA A 197 12.36 -16.63 -17.20
C ALA A 197 12.63 -16.02 -15.81
N LEU A 198 11.61 -15.83 -14.98
CA LEU A 198 11.80 -15.32 -13.62
C LEU A 198 12.28 -16.42 -12.67
N PRO A 199 13.26 -16.12 -11.77
CA PRO A 199 13.74 -17.10 -10.79
C PRO A 199 12.66 -17.39 -9.74
N LEU A 200 12.62 -18.64 -9.30
CA LEU A 200 11.79 -19.04 -8.14
C LEU A 200 12.40 -18.52 -6.83
N ILE A 201 13.74 -18.66 -6.71
CA ILE A 201 14.52 -18.23 -5.55
C ILE A 201 15.71 -17.42 -6.08
N PHE A 202 16.04 -16.32 -5.42
CA PHE A 202 17.21 -15.53 -5.75
C PHE A 202 18.50 -16.26 -5.34
N THR A 203 19.46 -16.33 -6.24
CA THR A 203 20.77 -16.96 -5.99
C THR A 203 21.78 -15.97 -5.43
N ASN A 204 21.59 -14.67 -5.68
CA ASN A 204 22.43 -13.59 -5.18
C ASN A 204 21.61 -12.54 -4.42
N PRO A 205 21.40 -12.72 -3.11
CA PRO A 205 20.63 -11.75 -2.32
C PRO A 205 21.22 -10.34 -2.32
N THR A 206 22.53 -10.18 -2.55
CA THR A 206 23.16 -8.86 -2.53
C THR A 206 22.71 -7.96 -3.68
N THR A 207 22.41 -8.53 -4.84
CA THR A 207 22.09 -7.77 -6.07
C THR A 207 20.67 -7.99 -6.60
N GLU A 208 19.95 -8.99 -6.07
CA GLU A 208 18.66 -9.41 -6.63
C GLU A 208 17.46 -9.08 -5.71
N LEU A 209 17.70 -8.79 -4.45
CA LEU A 209 16.60 -8.42 -3.52
C LEU A 209 15.89 -7.14 -4.00
N GLY A 210 14.56 -7.23 -4.05
CA GLY A 210 13.70 -6.17 -4.61
C GLY A 210 13.42 -6.29 -6.10
N ARG A 211 14.08 -7.21 -6.83
CA ARG A 211 13.68 -7.57 -8.19
C ARG A 211 12.47 -8.52 -8.17
N PHE A 212 11.78 -8.66 -9.28
CA PHE A 212 10.66 -9.59 -9.38
C PHE A 212 11.11 -11.04 -9.45
N SER A 213 10.42 -11.88 -8.67
CA SER A 213 10.51 -13.33 -8.69
C SER A 213 9.25 -13.94 -9.33
N ARG A 214 9.28 -15.24 -9.54
CA ARG A 214 8.12 -16.02 -9.98
C ARG A 214 6.95 -15.89 -8.99
N SER A 215 7.22 -15.92 -7.70
CA SER A 215 6.20 -15.72 -6.66
C SER A 215 5.48 -14.38 -6.80
N ALA A 216 6.21 -13.30 -7.12
CA ALA A 216 5.62 -11.99 -7.33
C ALA A 216 4.70 -11.94 -8.57
N ALA A 217 5.08 -12.63 -9.67
CA ALA A 217 4.26 -12.72 -10.87
C ALA A 217 2.91 -13.42 -10.59
N TYR A 218 2.95 -14.57 -9.90
CA TYR A 218 1.73 -15.30 -9.55
C TYR A 218 0.85 -14.53 -8.55
N MET A 219 1.44 -13.87 -7.55
CA MET A 219 0.67 -13.02 -6.64
C MET A 219 0.03 -11.83 -7.37
N LEU A 220 0.75 -11.18 -8.30
CA LEU A 220 0.18 -10.09 -9.08
C LEU A 220 -1.00 -10.58 -9.93
N LYS A 221 -0.87 -11.74 -10.60
CA LYS A 221 -1.97 -12.36 -11.34
C LYS A 221 -3.19 -12.60 -10.46
N ALA A 222 -2.98 -13.21 -9.29
CA ALA A 222 -4.05 -13.47 -8.33
C ALA A 222 -4.76 -12.17 -7.90
N LYS A 223 -3.98 -11.12 -7.60
CA LYS A 223 -4.51 -9.80 -7.21
C LYS A 223 -5.31 -9.14 -8.32
N VAL A 224 -4.82 -9.15 -9.55
CA VAL A 224 -5.51 -8.61 -10.73
C VAL A 224 -6.85 -9.32 -10.95
N LEU A 225 -6.87 -10.66 -10.90
CA LEU A 225 -8.09 -11.46 -11.09
C LEU A 225 -9.09 -11.27 -9.94
N LEU A 226 -8.63 -11.14 -8.71
CA LEU A 226 -9.48 -10.82 -7.54
C LEU A 226 -10.17 -9.46 -7.73
N TYR A 227 -9.43 -8.44 -8.19
CA TYR A 227 -10.00 -7.11 -8.47
C TYR A 227 -11.02 -7.18 -9.59
N TRP A 228 -10.72 -7.90 -10.67
CA TRP A 228 -11.64 -8.08 -11.79
C TRP A 228 -12.93 -8.81 -11.39
N ALA A 229 -12.88 -9.72 -10.40
CA ALA A 229 -14.04 -10.40 -9.84
C ALA A 229 -14.84 -9.52 -8.85
N SER A 230 -14.23 -8.46 -8.30
CA SER A 230 -14.80 -7.65 -7.22
C SER A 230 -15.95 -6.75 -7.68
N PRO A 231 -16.89 -6.37 -6.79
CA PRO A 231 -18.12 -5.62 -7.14
C PRO A 231 -17.91 -4.31 -7.89
N LEU A 232 -16.78 -3.61 -7.72
CA LEU A 232 -16.50 -2.37 -8.45
C LEU A 232 -16.33 -2.59 -9.95
N PHE A 233 -15.86 -3.79 -10.36
CA PHE A 233 -15.49 -4.11 -11.74
C PHE A 233 -16.36 -5.21 -12.38
N ASN A 234 -17.11 -5.96 -11.59
CA ASN A 234 -17.91 -7.09 -12.06
C ASN A 234 -19.41 -6.81 -11.97
N GLY A 235 -20.04 -6.51 -13.09
CA GLY A 235 -21.47 -6.23 -13.15
C GLY A 235 -21.87 -4.91 -12.47
N ASN A 236 -21.02 -3.88 -12.56
CA ASN A 236 -21.26 -2.61 -11.90
C ASN A 236 -22.22 -1.70 -12.68
N THR A 237 -23.50 -1.79 -12.38
CA THR A 237 -24.57 -1.01 -13.01
C THR A 237 -24.59 0.47 -12.59
N ASP A 238 -23.86 0.87 -11.55
CA ASP A 238 -23.77 2.27 -11.15
C ASP A 238 -23.11 3.15 -12.23
N TYR A 239 -22.30 2.53 -13.11
CA TYR A 239 -21.66 3.19 -14.25
C TYR A 239 -22.39 2.95 -15.59
N ASN A 240 -23.70 2.66 -15.57
CA ASN A 240 -24.49 2.38 -16.79
C ASN A 240 -24.54 3.56 -17.78
N SER A 241 -24.42 4.79 -17.29
CA SER A 241 -24.37 6.01 -18.14
C SER A 241 -22.96 6.36 -18.63
N PHE A 242 -21.93 5.64 -18.17
CA PHE A 242 -20.56 5.89 -18.55
C PHE A 242 -20.19 5.12 -19.83
N LEU A 243 -20.32 5.81 -20.95
CA LEU A 243 -20.18 5.25 -22.29
C LEU A 243 -18.94 5.80 -22.98
N ASN A 244 -18.33 4.97 -23.85
CA ASN A 244 -17.27 5.40 -24.76
C ASN A 244 -17.87 6.18 -25.97
N HIS A 245 -17.02 6.65 -26.87
CA HIS A 245 -17.45 7.42 -28.06
C HIS A 245 -18.33 6.61 -29.04
N ASN A 246 -18.31 5.28 -28.94
CA ASN A 246 -19.16 4.38 -29.77
C ASN A 246 -20.51 4.10 -29.11
N GLY A 247 -20.79 4.64 -27.92
CA GLY A 247 -21.98 4.37 -27.14
C GLY A 247 -21.94 3.03 -26.37
N GLU A 248 -20.79 2.43 -26.20
CA GLU A 248 -20.62 1.19 -25.45
C GLU A 248 -20.27 1.49 -23.99
N HIS A 249 -20.75 0.64 -23.08
CA HIS A 249 -20.42 0.75 -21.66
C HIS A 249 -18.92 0.50 -21.39
N PHE A 250 -18.29 1.35 -20.61
CA PHE A 250 -16.93 1.12 -20.12
C PHE A 250 -16.87 -0.03 -19.10
N PHE A 251 -17.91 -0.19 -18.29
CA PHE A 251 -18.02 -1.25 -17.28
C PHE A 251 -19.02 -2.30 -17.73
N ASN A 252 -18.69 -3.57 -17.52
CA ASN A 252 -19.62 -4.67 -17.73
C ASN A 252 -20.84 -4.51 -16.81
N GLN A 253 -22.04 -4.60 -17.37
CA GLN A 253 -23.30 -4.42 -16.66
C GLN A 253 -23.88 -5.74 -16.13
N ILE A 254 -23.31 -6.88 -16.53
CA ILE A 254 -23.76 -8.23 -16.16
C ILE A 254 -22.76 -8.84 -15.20
N TYR A 255 -23.22 -9.22 -14.02
CA TYR A 255 -22.38 -9.91 -13.04
C TYR A 255 -22.01 -11.32 -13.55
N ASP A 256 -20.71 -11.63 -13.52
CA ASP A 256 -20.15 -12.92 -13.89
C ASP A 256 -19.56 -13.61 -12.65
N PRO A 257 -20.26 -14.60 -12.05
CA PRO A 257 -19.79 -15.31 -10.87
C PRO A 257 -18.56 -16.18 -11.15
N THR A 258 -18.29 -16.55 -12.41
CA THR A 258 -17.14 -17.41 -12.76
C THR A 258 -15.80 -16.73 -12.50
N ARG A 259 -15.76 -15.39 -12.48
CA ARG A 259 -14.55 -14.62 -12.18
C ARG A 259 -14.00 -14.93 -10.79
N TRP A 260 -14.86 -15.20 -9.81
CA TRP A 260 -14.44 -15.60 -8.48
C TRP A 260 -13.76 -16.97 -8.47
N THR A 261 -14.25 -17.92 -9.26
CA THR A 261 -13.61 -19.23 -9.42
C THR A 261 -12.22 -19.10 -10.02
N VAL A 262 -12.08 -18.28 -11.08
CA VAL A 262 -10.79 -18.01 -11.72
C VAL A 262 -9.82 -17.33 -10.75
N ALA A 263 -10.30 -16.37 -9.96
CA ALA A 263 -9.50 -15.70 -8.93
C ALA A 263 -9.05 -16.67 -7.83
N ALA A 264 -9.95 -17.56 -7.36
CA ALA A 264 -9.63 -18.56 -6.35
C ALA A 264 -8.55 -19.55 -6.82
N GLU A 265 -8.66 -20.04 -8.07
CA GLU A 265 -7.65 -20.91 -8.66
C GLU A 265 -6.29 -20.22 -8.79
N ALA A 266 -6.27 -18.95 -9.22
CA ALA A 266 -5.05 -18.15 -9.32
C ALA A 266 -4.42 -17.89 -7.93
N CYS A 267 -5.22 -17.60 -6.91
CA CYS A 267 -4.74 -17.43 -5.54
C CYS A 267 -4.12 -18.73 -4.99
N LYS A 268 -4.78 -19.86 -5.16
CA LYS A 268 -4.25 -21.19 -4.75
C LYS A 268 -2.92 -21.48 -5.45
N LYS A 269 -2.86 -21.26 -6.76
CA LYS A 269 -1.62 -21.44 -7.52
C LYS A 269 -0.49 -20.53 -7.04
N ALA A 270 -0.81 -19.29 -6.71
CA ALA A 270 0.16 -18.35 -6.16
C ALA A 270 0.67 -18.81 -4.78
N VAL A 271 -0.21 -19.36 -3.92
CA VAL A 271 0.17 -19.95 -2.63
C VAL A 271 1.15 -21.10 -2.86
N ASP A 272 0.83 -22.07 -3.73
CA ASP A 272 1.70 -23.21 -4.04
C ASP A 272 3.10 -22.79 -4.52
N ILE A 273 3.17 -21.78 -5.37
CA ILE A 273 4.44 -21.23 -5.88
C ILE A 273 5.22 -20.53 -4.78
N CYS A 274 4.55 -19.74 -3.93
CA CYS A 274 5.18 -19.06 -2.80
C CYS A 274 5.76 -20.06 -1.80
N GLU A 275 5.00 -21.09 -1.43
CA GLU A 275 5.46 -22.17 -0.53
C GLU A 275 6.65 -22.93 -1.12
N SER A 276 6.62 -23.22 -2.43
CA SER A 276 7.74 -23.85 -3.15
C SER A 276 9.00 -22.98 -3.15
N ALA A 277 8.85 -21.67 -3.07
CA ALA A 277 9.95 -20.69 -2.95
C ALA A 277 10.42 -20.51 -1.50
N GLY A 278 9.80 -21.17 -0.52
CA GLY A 278 10.10 -21.01 0.91
C GLY A 278 9.45 -19.79 1.56
N VAL A 279 8.52 -19.11 0.86
CA VAL A 279 7.73 -18.01 1.42
C VAL A 279 6.73 -18.61 2.41
N ARG A 280 6.64 -18.00 3.57
CA ARG A 280 5.74 -18.43 4.66
C ARG A 280 5.45 -17.28 5.61
N LEU A 281 4.44 -17.42 6.45
CA LEU A 281 4.17 -16.44 7.49
C LEU A 281 5.38 -16.26 8.43
N TYR A 282 5.67 -15.02 8.78
CA TYR A 282 6.69 -14.68 9.77
C TYR A 282 6.21 -15.11 11.16
N GLN A 283 6.95 -16.02 11.78
CA GLN A 283 6.58 -16.65 13.05
C GLN A 283 7.31 -16.00 14.23
N MET A 284 6.80 -16.24 15.43
CA MET A 284 7.45 -15.82 16.67
C MET A 284 8.90 -16.36 16.77
N SER A 285 9.17 -17.55 16.26
CA SER A 285 10.49 -18.18 16.20
C SER A 285 11.48 -17.47 15.26
N ASP A 286 11.00 -16.65 14.32
CA ASP A 286 11.85 -15.89 13.39
C ASP A 286 12.38 -14.60 14.03
N TYR A 287 11.75 -14.15 15.11
CA TYR A 287 12.23 -12.97 15.84
C TYR A 287 13.35 -13.36 16.82
N VAL A 288 14.55 -12.85 16.56
CA VAL A 288 15.71 -13.12 17.40
C VAL A 288 15.83 -12.05 18.48
N ALA A 289 15.39 -12.39 19.68
CA ALA A 289 15.53 -11.53 20.84
C ALA A 289 16.97 -11.58 21.40
N THR A 290 17.52 -10.42 21.78
CA THR A 290 18.83 -10.31 22.43
C THR A 290 18.77 -10.61 23.94
N LYS A 291 17.58 -10.67 24.50
CA LYS A 291 17.29 -10.92 25.92
C LYS A 291 16.17 -11.96 26.05
N LYS A 292 16.05 -12.56 27.23
CA LYS A 292 14.93 -13.43 27.53
C LYS A 292 13.66 -12.59 27.69
N LEU A 293 12.65 -12.88 26.90
CA LEU A 293 11.36 -12.20 26.88
C LEU A 293 10.24 -13.19 27.19
N SER A 294 9.08 -12.65 27.60
CA SER A 294 7.83 -13.42 27.65
C SER A 294 7.35 -13.80 26.25
N ASP A 295 6.54 -14.84 26.15
CA ASP A 295 5.93 -15.26 24.90
C ASP A 295 5.02 -14.16 24.33
N GLN A 296 4.34 -13.39 25.19
CA GLN A 296 3.52 -12.25 24.81
C GLN A 296 4.34 -11.18 24.08
N THR A 297 5.47 -10.79 24.67
CA THR A 297 6.36 -9.78 24.07
C THR A 297 7.01 -10.30 22.80
N LEU A 298 7.44 -11.57 22.75
CA LEU A 298 7.99 -12.21 21.55
C LEU A 298 6.97 -12.19 20.40
N LEU A 299 5.72 -12.57 20.68
CA LEU A 299 4.66 -12.55 19.67
C LEU A 299 4.39 -11.14 19.15
N VAL A 300 4.26 -10.15 20.03
CA VAL A 300 4.06 -8.74 19.64
C VAL A 300 5.21 -8.23 18.77
N GLN A 301 6.46 -8.58 19.10
CA GLN A 301 7.62 -8.16 18.30
C GLN A 301 7.67 -8.86 16.93
N ALA A 302 7.34 -10.15 16.87
CA ALA A 302 7.23 -10.86 15.61
C ALA A 302 6.16 -10.22 14.70
N LEU A 303 4.98 -9.93 15.25
CA LEU A 303 3.88 -9.28 14.51
C LEU A 303 4.24 -7.85 14.03
N ARG A 304 5.06 -7.10 14.76
CA ARG A 304 5.63 -5.83 14.27
C ARG A 304 6.67 -6.05 13.15
N GLY A 305 7.43 -7.12 13.26
CA GLY A 305 8.49 -7.47 12.32
C GLY A 305 7.99 -7.84 10.91
N VAL A 306 6.72 -8.23 10.76
CA VAL A 306 6.17 -8.70 9.46
C VAL A 306 6.38 -7.70 8.31
N ILE A 307 6.35 -6.40 8.59
CA ILE A 307 6.59 -5.37 7.59
C ILE A 307 7.96 -4.70 7.72
N SER A 308 8.49 -4.57 8.94
CA SER A 308 9.67 -3.75 9.22
C SER A 308 10.98 -4.53 9.30
N HIS A 309 10.94 -5.85 9.45
CA HIS A 309 12.12 -6.70 9.40
C HIS A 309 12.45 -7.01 7.94
N ARG A 310 13.54 -6.42 7.43
CA ARG A 310 13.95 -6.55 6.03
C ARG A 310 14.10 -8.00 5.62
N TRP A 311 13.57 -8.32 4.44
CA TRP A 311 13.76 -9.61 3.77
C TRP A 311 13.35 -10.81 4.61
N ASN A 312 12.33 -10.64 5.46
CA ASN A 312 11.75 -11.71 6.22
C ASN A 312 11.01 -12.72 5.31
N PRO A 313 10.76 -13.96 5.78
CA PRO A 313 10.21 -15.02 4.94
C PRO A 313 8.75 -14.80 4.49
N GLU A 314 8.06 -13.80 5.00
CA GLU A 314 6.69 -13.47 4.59
C GLU A 314 6.65 -12.54 3.36
N LEU A 315 7.76 -11.88 3.04
CA LEU A 315 7.83 -10.92 1.94
C LEU A 315 7.91 -11.63 0.59
N ILE A 316 6.91 -11.41 -0.27
CA ILE A 316 6.91 -11.88 -1.66
C ILE A 316 7.62 -10.86 -2.54
N TRP A 317 7.31 -9.57 -2.34
CA TRP A 317 8.01 -8.47 -3.00
C TRP A 317 7.93 -7.19 -2.16
N SER A 318 9.07 -6.51 -2.05
CA SER A 318 9.18 -5.22 -1.39
C SER A 318 9.70 -4.15 -2.35
N ASN A 319 9.04 -3.00 -2.35
CA ASN A 319 9.33 -1.88 -3.23
C ASN A 319 10.59 -1.13 -2.78
N THR A 320 11.73 -1.43 -3.40
CA THR A 320 13.01 -0.76 -3.09
C THR A 320 13.08 0.69 -3.57
N ALA A 321 12.19 1.09 -4.48
CA ALA A 321 12.03 2.50 -4.88
C ALA A 321 11.23 3.31 -3.84
N SER A 322 10.57 2.63 -2.89
CA SER A 322 9.78 3.26 -1.83
C SER A 322 10.20 2.75 -0.45
N VAL A 323 11.05 3.50 0.21
CA VAL A 323 11.65 3.12 1.49
C VAL A 323 10.95 3.84 2.64
N VAL A 324 10.53 3.08 3.66
CA VAL A 324 10.13 3.63 4.95
C VAL A 324 11.38 4.06 5.70
N ASN A 325 11.73 5.31 5.53
CA ASN A 325 12.92 5.94 6.12
C ASN A 325 12.58 6.71 7.39
N SER A 326 13.55 7.45 7.90
CA SER A 326 13.36 8.30 9.07
C SER A 326 12.20 9.29 8.93
N SER A 327 11.92 9.82 7.72
CA SER A 327 10.87 10.83 7.52
C SER A 327 9.47 10.31 7.89
N LEU A 328 9.09 9.09 7.47
CA LEU A 328 7.81 8.51 7.85
C LEU A 328 7.85 7.98 9.29
N GLN A 329 8.96 7.34 9.69
CA GLN A 329 9.05 6.77 11.04
C GLN A 329 9.01 7.84 12.14
N THR A 330 9.62 9.03 11.93
CA THR A 330 9.52 10.14 12.90
C THR A 330 8.10 10.61 13.12
N GLU A 331 7.26 10.55 12.10
CA GLU A 331 5.84 10.92 12.20
C GLU A 331 5.01 9.88 12.97
N CYS A 332 5.42 8.62 12.92
CA CYS A 332 4.79 7.49 13.60
C CYS A 332 5.33 7.24 15.02
N PHE A 333 6.51 7.77 15.33
CA PHE A 333 7.17 7.59 16.64
C PHE A 333 6.74 8.68 17.61
N THR A 334 6.88 8.43 18.92
CA THR A 334 6.47 9.35 19.98
C THR A 334 7.65 9.77 20.88
N TYR A 335 7.43 10.78 21.71
CA TYR A 335 8.36 11.16 22.76
C TYR A 335 8.23 10.26 23.99
N PHE A 336 9.37 9.96 24.63
CA PHE A 336 9.41 9.18 25.87
C PHE A 336 10.05 9.94 27.03
N GLU A 337 10.62 11.13 26.77
CA GLU A 337 11.27 11.97 27.76
C GLU A 337 11.07 13.45 27.41
N THR A 338 11.06 14.32 28.45
CA THR A 338 10.87 15.76 28.30
C THR A 338 11.98 16.47 27.51
N SER A 339 13.17 15.85 27.45
CA SER A 339 14.34 16.39 26.76
C SER A 339 14.45 15.94 25.29
N THR A 340 13.52 15.15 24.78
CA THR A 340 13.55 14.70 23.39
C THR A 340 13.49 15.88 22.43
N SER A 341 14.41 15.92 21.46
CA SER A 341 14.40 16.94 20.42
C SER A 341 13.16 16.79 19.53
N LEU A 342 12.46 17.90 19.29
CA LEU A 342 11.28 17.95 18.41
C LEU A 342 11.55 17.50 16.96
N SER A 343 12.82 17.54 16.53
CA SER A 343 13.20 17.04 15.19
C SER A 343 13.36 15.52 15.11
N ASN A 344 13.49 14.84 16.26
CA ASN A 344 13.79 13.42 16.31
C ASN A 344 12.55 12.52 16.38
N ALA A 345 11.41 13.05 16.89
CA ALA A 345 10.13 12.35 16.86
C ALA A 345 9.03 13.38 16.61
N LEU A 346 8.39 13.31 15.46
CA LEU A 346 7.38 14.30 15.06
C LEU A 346 5.98 13.95 15.53
N GLN A 347 5.74 12.70 15.86
CA GLN A 347 4.49 12.12 16.40
C GLN A 347 3.16 12.60 15.76
N LYS A 348 3.20 12.98 14.48
CA LYS A 348 2.05 13.59 13.78
C LYS A 348 1.01 12.58 13.33
N MET A 349 1.48 11.35 13.01
CA MET A 349 0.64 10.29 12.48
C MET A 349 -0.20 9.69 13.60
N SER A 350 -1.50 9.66 13.42
CA SER A 350 -2.47 9.25 14.43
C SER A 350 -3.40 8.18 13.86
N VAL A 351 -3.86 7.27 14.71
CA VAL A 351 -4.84 6.23 14.32
C VAL A 351 -6.19 6.56 14.97
N PRO A 352 -7.27 6.72 14.18
CA PRO A 352 -8.62 7.02 14.70
C PRO A 352 -9.20 5.89 15.55
N LEU A 353 -10.10 6.23 16.49
CA LEU A 353 -10.83 5.25 17.31
C LEU A 353 -11.56 4.21 16.47
N SER A 354 -12.11 4.59 15.31
CA SER A 354 -12.77 3.65 14.40
C SER A 354 -11.84 2.54 13.89
N THR A 355 -10.56 2.82 13.69
CA THR A 355 -9.54 1.80 13.33
C THR A 355 -9.12 1.01 14.57
N VAL A 356 -9.00 1.64 15.72
CA VAL A 356 -8.68 0.99 17.01
C VAL A 356 -9.72 -0.05 17.40
N GLU A 357 -10.99 0.23 17.19
CA GLU A 357 -12.12 -0.64 17.52
C GLU A 357 -12.25 -1.86 16.59
N LEU A 358 -11.66 -1.83 15.39
CA LEU A 358 -11.66 -2.96 14.45
C LEU A 358 -10.98 -4.21 15.00
N PHE A 359 -9.89 -4.02 15.76
CA PHE A 359 -9.14 -5.15 16.31
C PHE A 359 -10.02 -6.00 17.22
N TYR A 360 -9.78 -7.31 17.21
CA TYR A 360 -10.56 -8.27 18.00
C TYR A 360 -10.25 -8.18 19.50
N SER A 361 -11.12 -8.78 20.28
CA SER A 361 -10.81 -9.20 21.66
C SER A 361 -9.71 -10.26 21.66
N ASN A 362 -9.18 -10.59 22.82
CA ASN A 362 -8.23 -11.70 23.00
C ASN A 362 -8.83 -13.08 22.62
N HIS A 363 -10.14 -13.17 22.44
CA HIS A 363 -10.85 -14.35 21.96
C HIS A 363 -10.96 -14.42 20.42
N GLY A 364 -10.46 -13.41 19.72
CA GLY A 364 -10.42 -13.36 18.25
C GLY A 364 -11.78 -13.11 17.59
N VAL A 365 -12.69 -12.41 18.25
CA VAL A 365 -13.96 -11.94 17.70
C VAL A 365 -14.08 -10.41 17.88
N PRO A 366 -14.91 -9.71 17.08
CA PRO A 366 -15.14 -8.27 17.25
C PRO A 366 -15.56 -7.95 18.68
N ILE A 367 -15.00 -6.87 19.26
CA ILE A 367 -15.27 -6.51 20.67
C ILE A 367 -16.74 -6.25 20.97
N ASN A 368 -17.52 -5.81 19.97
CA ASN A 368 -18.96 -5.59 20.08
C ASN A 368 -19.79 -6.89 19.90
N GLU A 369 -19.17 -7.96 19.42
CA GLU A 369 -19.80 -9.29 19.30
C GLU A 369 -19.35 -10.25 20.39
N ASP A 370 -18.26 -9.98 21.10
CA ASP A 370 -17.75 -10.83 22.18
C ASP A 370 -18.63 -10.71 23.43
N ARG A 371 -19.23 -11.84 23.85
CA ARG A 371 -20.12 -11.94 25.02
C ARG A 371 -19.43 -11.63 26.34
N THR A 372 -18.11 -11.72 26.38
CA THR A 372 -17.30 -11.58 27.59
C THR A 372 -16.63 -10.21 27.68
N TYR A 373 -16.59 -9.46 26.59
CA TYR A 373 -15.97 -8.14 26.53
C TYR A 373 -16.95 -7.05 26.98
N ASP A 374 -16.54 -6.17 27.89
CA ASP A 374 -17.35 -5.08 28.38
C ASP A 374 -17.41 -3.90 27.37
N TYR A 375 -18.04 -4.15 26.22
CA TYR A 375 -18.12 -3.18 25.13
C TYR A 375 -18.85 -1.90 25.53
N ALA A 376 -19.87 -2.00 26.40
CA ALA A 376 -20.65 -0.83 26.82
C ALA A 376 -19.81 0.19 27.61
N ASN A 377 -18.85 -0.30 28.40
CA ASN A 377 -17.97 0.54 29.21
C ASN A 377 -16.55 0.67 28.62
N ARG A 378 -16.34 0.37 27.33
CA ARG A 378 -15.01 0.35 26.71
C ARG A 378 -14.23 1.66 26.85
N TYR A 379 -14.88 2.78 27.05
CA TYR A 379 -14.25 4.10 27.24
C TYR A 379 -14.05 4.47 28.72
N SER A 380 -14.54 3.65 29.65
CA SER A 380 -14.29 3.84 31.08
C SER A 380 -12.83 3.55 31.42
N LEU A 381 -12.38 4.08 32.53
CA LEU A 381 -11.01 3.88 33.03
C LEU A 381 -10.86 2.52 33.71
N ARG A 382 -9.72 1.87 33.47
CA ARG A 382 -9.22 0.71 34.20
C ARG A 382 -7.75 0.89 34.54
N THR A 383 -7.35 0.48 35.73
CA THR A 383 -5.93 0.48 36.14
C THR A 383 -5.21 -0.75 35.61
N GLY A 384 -4.03 -0.59 35.06
CA GLY A 384 -3.16 -1.66 34.63
C GLY A 384 -2.80 -2.57 35.80
N ASP A 385 -2.91 -3.86 35.61
CA ASP A 385 -2.65 -4.91 36.60
C ASP A 385 -1.49 -5.82 36.16
N ALA A 386 -1.11 -6.74 37.04
CA ALA A 386 0.02 -7.66 36.81
C ALA A 386 -0.24 -8.64 35.64
N GLU A 387 -1.51 -8.94 35.32
CA GLU A 387 -1.88 -9.81 34.22
C GLU A 387 -1.58 -9.15 32.87
N HIS A 388 -1.84 -7.83 32.77
CA HIS A 388 -1.66 -7.03 31.56
C HIS A 388 -0.30 -6.33 31.45
N ARG A 389 0.62 -6.56 32.38
CA ARG A 389 1.93 -5.86 32.47
C ARG A 389 2.79 -5.93 31.19
N TYR A 390 2.57 -6.92 30.33
CA TYR A 390 3.30 -7.03 29.06
C TYR A 390 2.72 -6.14 27.96
N TYR A 391 1.58 -5.52 28.19
CA TYR A 391 0.89 -4.65 27.23
C TYR A 391 0.64 -3.25 27.78
N ILE A 392 0.35 -3.13 29.07
CA ILE A 392 -0.08 -1.90 29.73
C ILE A 392 0.80 -1.67 30.99
N GLN A 393 1.13 -0.43 31.28
CA GLN A 393 1.90 -0.04 32.45
C GLN A 393 1.12 -0.36 33.73
N GLU A 394 1.70 -1.19 34.60
CA GLU A 394 1.09 -1.58 35.86
C GLU A 394 0.92 -0.37 36.78
N GLY A 395 -0.23 -0.28 37.45
CA GLY A 395 -0.58 0.83 38.37
C GLY A 395 -1.07 2.12 37.71
N GLU A 396 -0.98 2.24 36.38
CA GLU A 396 -1.44 3.40 35.61
C GLU A 396 -2.84 3.19 35.02
N GLN A 397 -3.61 4.28 34.90
CA GLN A 397 -4.97 4.22 34.33
C GLN A 397 -4.96 4.42 32.81
N THR A 398 -5.73 3.60 32.12
CA THR A 398 -6.04 3.76 30.69
C THR A 398 -7.47 3.28 30.40
N ALA A 399 -7.96 3.48 29.16
CA ALA A 399 -9.32 3.04 28.80
C ALA A 399 -9.45 1.51 28.79
N VAL A 400 -10.62 0.99 29.18
CA VAL A 400 -10.98 -0.44 29.05
C VAL A 400 -10.76 -0.93 27.62
N LEU A 401 -10.96 -0.06 26.62
CA LEU A 401 -10.70 -0.32 25.20
C LEU A 401 -9.29 -0.91 24.92
N ASN A 402 -8.32 -0.62 25.76
CA ASN A 402 -6.93 -1.06 25.60
C ASN A 402 -6.64 -2.42 26.27
N PHE A 403 -7.60 -2.99 27.01
CA PHE A 403 -7.45 -4.27 27.69
C PHE A 403 -8.08 -5.41 26.89
N ASP A 404 -7.62 -6.61 27.16
CA ASP A 404 -8.21 -7.85 26.64
C ASP A 404 -8.34 -7.87 25.13
N ARG A 405 -7.32 -7.32 24.43
CA ARG A 405 -7.25 -7.27 22.97
C ARG A 405 -6.32 -8.32 22.40
N GLU A 406 -6.52 -8.66 21.14
CA GLU A 406 -5.64 -9.57 20.41
C GLU A 406 -4.21 -9.02 20.24
N PRO A 407 -3.18 -9.88 20.03
CA PRO A 407 -1.78 -9.43 19.94
C PRO A 407 -1.49 -8.42 18.84
N ARG A 408 -2.22 -8.43 17.71
CA ARG A 408 -2.05 -7.44 16.62
C ARG A 408 -2.44 -6.03 17.05
N PHE A 409 -3.36 -5.86 17.97
CA PHE A 409 -3.66 -4.57 18.58
C PHE A 409 -2.40 -3.96 19.21
N TYR A 410 -1.73 -4.71 20.06
CA TYR A 410 -0.53 -4.26 20.77
C TYR A 410 0.70 -4.15 19.88
N SER A 411 0.77 -4.88 18.77
CA SER A 411 1.86 -4.78 17.82
C SER A 411 1.71 -3.58 16.87
N THR A 412 0.47 -3.26 16.48
CA THR A 412 0.17 -2.21 15.51
C THR A 412 0.08 -0.83 16.15
N LEU A 413 -0.47 -0.73 17.36
CA LEU A 413 -0.83 0.52 18.00
C LEU A 413 0.08 0.87 19.18
N GLY A 414 0.56 2.13 19.21
CA GLY A 414 1.05 2.77 20.42
C GLY A 414 -0.09 3.59 21.05
N PHE A 415 -0.19 3.63 22.37
CA PHE A 415 -1.23 4.38 23.09
C PHE A 415 -0.76 4.81 24.47
N ASP A 416 -1.49 5.75 25.08
CA ASP A 416 -1.18 6.27 26.43
C ASP A 416 -1.13 5.14 27.45
N ARG A 417 0.01 5.01 28.16
CA ARG A 417 0.32 3.92 29.11
C ARG A 417 0.48 2.53 28.49
N GLY A 418 0.48 2.41 27.15
CA GLY A 418 0.79 1.17 26.47
C GLY A 418 2.28 0.89 26.41
N LYS A 419 2.69 -0.38 26.53
CA LYS A 419 4.10 -0.76 26.44
C LYS A 419 4.60 -0.61 24.99
N TRP A 420 5.68 0.16 24.83
CA TRP A 420 6.40 0.31 23.56
C TRP A 420 7.75 -0.40 23.67
N TYR A 421 7.76 -1.71 23.57
CA TYR A 421 8.97 -2.52 23.62
C TYR A 421 9.73 -2.51 22.29
N GLY A 422 11.03 -2.77 22.31
CA GLY A 422 11.87 -3.06 21.15
C GLY A 422 12.68 -1.88 20.62
N ASN A 423 12.31 -0.65 20.92
CA ASN A 423 12.98 0.54 20.41
C ASN A 423 13.91 1.24 21.42
N SER A 424 14.16 0.65 22.60
CA SER A 424 15.14 1.16 23.57
C SER A 424 16.49 0.45 23.40
N TYR A 425 17.59 1.22 23.41
CA TYR A 425 18.93 0.64 23.39
C TYR A 425 19.27 -0.13 24.69
N LYS A 426 18.55 0.18 25.75
CA LYS A 426 18.67 -0.52 27.03
C LYS A 426 17.92 -1.83 27.08
N ASN A 427 17.20 -2.20 25.99
CA ASN A 427 16.32 -3.35 25.90
C ASN A 427 16.70 -4.49 26.86
N MET A 428 16.11 -4.40 28.02
CA MET A 428 16.24 -5.34 29.11
C MET A 428 15.13 -6.40 29.02
N PRO A 429 15.01 -7.33 29.93
CA PRO A 429 13.82 -8.15 30.05
C PRO A 429 12.55 -7.30 30.04
N ASP A 430 11.47 -7.79 29.45
CA ASP A 430 10.25 -7.04 29.17
C ASP A 430 9.38 -6.71 30.41
N ASP A 431 9.77 -7.21 31.58
CA ASP A 431 9.23 -6.85 32.89
C ASP A 431 10.04 -5.75 33.61
N ASP A 432 11.07 -5.22 32.95
CA ASP A 432 11.94 -4.19 33.51
C ASP A 432 11.31 -2.80 33.43
N ALA A 433 11.61 -1.94 34.42
CA ALA A 433 11.22 -0.53 34.46
C ALA A 433 11.83 0.33 33.32
N GLU A 434 12.79 -0.19 32.58
CA GLU A 434 13.42 0.46 31.41
C GLU A 434 12.56 0.42 30.14
N CYS A 435 11.38 -0.25 30.16
CA CYS A 435 10.46 -0.23 29.04
C CYS A 435 9.91 1.18 28.79
N LEU A 436 9.71 1.50 27.50
CA LEU A 436 9.16 2.78 27.08
C LEU A 436 7.62 2.75 27.14
N TYR A 437 7.02 3.85 27.61
CA TYR A 437 5.59 4.05 27.68
C TYR A 437 5.24 5.45 27.15
N PRO A 438 4.41 5.60 26.11
CA PRO A 438 3.86 6.90 25.75
C PRO A 438 3.06 7.50 26.91
N LYS A 439 3.21 8.80 27.14
CA LYS A 439 2.47 9.58 28.14
C LYS A 439 1.86 10.79 27.46
N ASN A 440 0.57 10.66 27.07
CA ASN A 440 -0.08 11.57 26.11
C ASN A 440 -1.08 12.57 26.74
N ARG A 441 -1.29 12.55 28.05
CA ARG A 441 -2.14 13.53 28.70
C ARG A 441 -1.47 14.90 28.67
N PHE A 442 -2.27 15.96 28.52
CA PHE A 442 -1.74 17.31 28.36
C PHE A 442 -0.73 17.67 29.45
N GLY A 443 0.44 18.15 29.02
CA GLY A 443 1.58 18.45 29.92
C GLY A 443 2.58 17.31 30.10
N GLU A 444 2.31 16.10 29.58
CA GLU A 444 3.24 14.98 29.57
C GLU A 444 4.10 14.94 28.29
N TYR A 445 5.07 14.02 28.20
CA TYR A 445 6.10 13.98 27.12
C TYR A 445 5.51 13.87 25.72
N SER A 446 4.52 12.99 25.54
CA SER A 446 3.90 12.69 24.25
C SER A 446 2.69 13.57 23.94
N SER A 447 2.44 14.60 24.76
CA SER A 447 1.19 15.36 24.73
C SER A 447 1.11 16.40 23.61
N ALA A 448 -0.09 16.97 23.44
CA ALA A 448 -0.39 18.05 22.52
C ALA A 448 0.26 19.40 22.85
N GLY A 449 1.06 19.50 23.90
CA GLY A 449 1.74 20.73 24.30
C GLY A 449 2.82 21.22 23.31
N ASN A 450 3.17 20.43 22.30
CA ASN A 450 4.17 20.77 21.27
C ASN A 450 3.46 21.22 19.98
N PRO A 451 3.47 22.51 19.61
CA PRO A 451 2.82 22.99 18.40
C PRO A 451 3.28 22.22 17.15
N GLY A 452 2.32 21.75 16.34
CA GLY A 452 2.56 21.01 15.11
C GLY A 452 3.09 19.59 15.27
N GLN A 453 3.49 19.17 16.47
CA GLN A 453 4.14 17.89 16.71
C GLN A 453 3.41 17.11 17.80
N TYR A 454 2.18 16.75 17.53
CA TYR A 454 1.34 16.00 18.45
C TYR A 454 0.45 15.00 17.74
N ASN A 455 0.08 13.97 18.46
CA ASN A 455 -0.88 12.96 18.01
C ASN A 455 -2.32 13.47 18.24
N ALA A 456 -3.15 13.37 17.20
CA ALA A 456 -4.50 13.95 17.23
C ALA A 456 -5.55 13.05 17.88
N THR A 457 -5.27 11.75 18.06
CA THR A 457 -6.28 10.76 18.48
C THR A 457 -5.91 10.01 19.76
N GLY A 458 -4.64 10.08 20.18
CA GLY A 458 -4.13 9.30 21.31
C GLY A 458 -3.56 7.92 20.93
N TYR A 459 -3.57 7.56 19.63
CA TYR A 459 -2.99 6.31 19.13
C TYR A 459 -1.99 6.57 18.00
N TRP A 460 -0.86 5.85 18.02
CA TRP A 460 0.21 5.91 17.01
C TRP A 460 0.26 4.63 16.18
N PRO A 461 0.58 4.69 14.87
CA PRO A 461 0.81 3.51 14.04
C PRO A 461 2.21 2.92 14.32
N LYS A 462 2.38 2.31 15.48
CA LYS A 462 3.64 1.72 15.97
C LYS A 462 4.21 0.68 15.00
N LYS A 463 3.36 -0.03 14.27
CA LYS A 463 3.73 -1.03 13.26
C LYS A 463 4.68 -0.47 12.19
N LEU A 464 4.53 0.82 11.82
CA LEU A 464 5.36 1.47 10.81
C LEU A 464 6.76 1.85 11.31
N VAL A 465 7.00 1.81 12.61
CA VAL A 465 8.33 2.05 13.18
C VAL A 465 9.11 0.74 13.20
N SER A 466 10.29 0.72 12.54
CA SER A 466 11.12 -0.48 12.50
C SER A 466 11.42 -1.00 13.90
N ILE A 467 11.33 -2.31 14.07
CA ILE A 467 11.71 -2.98 15.33
C ILE A 467 13.19 -2.81 15.66
N ASN A 468 14.02 -2.51 14.66
CA ASN A 468 15.46 -2.29 14.79
C ASN A 468 15.83 -0.81 14.98
N THR A 469 14.87 0.13 14.87
CA THR A 469 15.10 1.53 15.23
C THR A 469 15.37 1.60 16.73
N THR A 470 16.47 2.26 17.14
CA THR A 470 16.85 2.35 18.54
C THR A 470 16.80 3.79 19.06
N TYR A 471 16.06 3.96 20.14
CA TYR A 471 16.03 5.17 20.95
C TYR A 471 17.07 5.03 22.07
N ARG A 472 18.12 5.85 22.05
CA ARG A 472 19.18 5.83 23.05
C ARG A 472 18.88 6.81 24.18
N ASP A 473 18.54 8.02 23.80
CA ASP A 473 18.15 9.11 24.68
C ASP A 473 17.37 10.14 23.87
N ALA A 474 16.90 11.19 24.51
CA ALA A 474 16.10 12.25 23.93
C ALA A 474 16.67 12.89 22.65
N ASN A 475 17.97 12.82 22.43
CA ASN A 475 18.65 13.46 21.29
C ASN A 475 19.21 12.46 20.27
N SER A 476 19.07 11.16 20.52
CA SER A 476 19.78 10.14 19.76
C SER A 476 18.86 8.97 19.40
N ILE A 477 18.28 9.02 18.21
CA ILE A 477 17.52 7.93 17.60
C ILE A 477 18.28 7.43 16.37
N THR A 478 18.57 6.14 16.32
CA THR A 478 19.13 5.50 15.14
C THR A 478 18.01 4.82 14.37
N TRP A 479 17.68 5.38 13.22
CA TRP A 479 16.61 4.90 12.36
C TRP A 479 17.07 3.75 11.48
N GLU A 480 16.32 2.65 11.49
CA GLU A 480 16.51 1.55 10.55
C GLU A 480 15.45 1.63 9.44
N SER A 481 15.89 1.96 8.23
CA SER A 481 14.99 2.03 7.07
C SER A 481 14.71 0.66 6.48
N TYR A 482 13.55 0.46 5.88
CA TYR A 482 13.18 -0.78 5.20
C TYR A 482 12.36 -0.50 3.92
N PRO A 483 12.49 -1.33 2.86
CA PRO A 483 11.64 -1.22 1.66
C PRO A 483 10.18 -1.49 2.02
N PHE A 484 9.24 -0.75 1.42
CA PHE A 484 7.82 -0.95 1.69
C PHE A 484 7.36 -2.31 1.15
N PRO A 485 6.70 -3.16 1.96
CA PRO A 485 6.26 -4.49 1.56
C PRO A 485 4.93 -4.43 0.80
N ASP A 486 4.98 -4.26 -0.53
CA ASP A 486 3.78 -4.17 -1.36
C ASP A 486 3.09 -5.53 -1.60
N MET A 487 3.83 -6.64 -1.43
CA MET A 487 3.31 -8.01 -1.57
C MET A 487 3.83 -8.87 -0.43
N ARG A 488 2.92 -9.35 0.44
CA ARG A 488 3.27 -10.27 1.52
C ARG A 488 2.29 -11.43 1.63
N TYR A 489 2.77 -12.54 2.17
CA TYR A 489 2.08 -13.82 2.14
C TYR A 489 0.75 -13.82 2.89
N ALA A 490 0.63 -13.07 4.00
CA ALA A 490 -0.65 -12.93 4.69
C ALA A 490 -1.73 -12.27 3.82
N ASP A 491 -1.39 -11.25 2.99
CA ASP A 491 -2.34 -10.67 2.02
C ASP A 491 -2.79 -11.73 1.01
N LEU A 492 -1.86 -12.54 0.48
CA LEU A 492 -2.19 -13.61 -0.46
C LEU A 492 -3.14 -14.67 0.16
N LEU A 493 -2.87 -15.08 1.39
CA LEU A 493 -3.73 -16.05 2.10
C LEU A 493 -5.16 -15.51 2.29
N LEU A 494 -5.29 -14.26 2.69
CA LEU A 494 -6.60 -13.61 2.87
C LEU A 494 -7.30 -13.32 1.54
N MET A 495 -6.58 -13.02 0.46
CA MET A 495 -7.15 -12.97 -0.90
C MET A 495 -7.69 -14.35 -1.32
N CYS A 496 -6.97 -15.42 -0.98
CA CYS A 496 -7.38 -16.79 -1.27
C CYS A 496 -8.66 -17.17 -0.51
N ALA A 497 -8.74 -16.85 0.80
CA ALA A 497 -9.93 -17.06 1.59
C ALA A 497 -11.15 -16.30 1.02
N GLU A 498 -10.96 -15.05 0.60
CA GLU A 498 -12.01 -14.22 0.00
C GLU A 498 -12.50 -14.81 -1.32
N ALA A 499 -11.59 -15.10 -2.25
CA ALA A 499 -11.96 -15.63 -3.57
C ALA A 499 -12.67 -16.99 -3.46
N LEU A 500 -12.23 -17.86 -2.57
CA LEU A 500 -12.87 -19.14 -2.29
C LEU A 500 -14.26 -18.96 -1.70
N ASN A 501 -14.42 -18.08 -0.71
CA ASN A 501 -15.73 -17.80 -0.12
C ASN A 501 -16.73 -17.28 -1.16
N GLU A 502 -16.26 -16.36 -2.03
CA GLU A 502 -17.12 -15.77 -3.07
C GLU A 502 -17.42 -16.74 -4.22
N SER A 503 -16.58 -17.73 -4.48
CA SER A 503 -16.80 -18.74 -5.53
C SER A 503 -17.73 -19.88 -5.12
N LYS A 504 -18.02 -20.05 -3.83
CA LYS A 504 -18.83 -21.14 -3.27
C LYS A 504 -20.18 -20.65 -2.76
N ASP A 505 -21.14 -21.54 -2.60
CA ASP A 505 -22.45 -21.22 -2.01
C ASP A 505 -22.38 -21.03 -0.49
N ALA A 506 -21.46 -21.73 0.17
CA ALA A 506 -21.16 -21.60 1.60
C ALA A 506 -19.68 -21.86 1.85
N PRO A 507 -19.10 -21.28 2.91
CA PRO A 507 -17.72 -21.55 3.30
C PRO A 507 -17.52 -23.00 3.73
N ASP A 508 -16.33 -23.52 3.47
CA ASP A 508 -15.91 -24.86 3.82
C ASP A 508 -14.50 -24.87 4.44
N ALA A 509 -13.98 -26.06 4.73
CA ALA A 509 -12.65 -26.22 5.34
C ALA A 509 -11.52 -25.55 4.54
N GLU A 510 -11.67 -25.40 3.22
CA GLU A 510 -10.67 -24.75 2.40
C GLU A 510 -10.67 -23.23 2.62
N VAL A 511 -11.84 -22.61 2.77
CA VAL A 511 -11.97 -21.18 3.12
C VAL A 511 -11.36 -20.93 4.50
N TYR A 512 -11.74 -21.75 5.51
CA TYR A 512 -11.24 -21.59 6.87
C TYR A 512 -9.72 -21.78 6.95
N LYS A 513 -9.14 -22.74 6.21
CA LYS A 513 -7.70 -22.99 6.19
C LYS A 513 -6.88 -21.70 6.05
N TYR A 514 -7.17 -20.90 5.05
CA TYR A 514 -6.32 -19.74 4.72
C TYR A 514 -6.45 -18.60 5.72
N ILE A 515 -7.64 -18.33 6.21
CA ILE A 515 -7.83 -17.29 7.24
C ILE A 515 -7.28 -17.76 8.59
N ASP A 516 -7.47 -19.04 8.94
CA ASP A 516 -7.00 -19.59 10.20
C ASP A 516 -5.46 -19.62 10.28
N MET A 517 -4.74 -19.85 9.18
CA MET A 517 -3.27 -19.70 9.15
C MET A 517 -2.81 -18.31 9.63
N VAL A 518 -3.50 -17.25 9.22
CA VAL A 518 -3.17 -15.87 9.63
C VAL A 518 -3.53 -15.63 11.09
N ARG A 519 -4.67 -16.17 11.53
CA ARG A 519 -5.16 -16.05 12.92
C ARG A 519 -4.28 -16.83 13.90
N GLU A 520 -3.92 -18.06 13.58
CA GLU A 520 -3.02 -18.88 14.40
C GLU A 520 -1.64 -18.24 14.57
N ARG A 521 -1.07 -17.67 13.50
CA ARG A 521 0.17 -16.90 13.57
C ARG A 521 0.05 -15.72 14.55
N ALA A 522 -1.12 -15.08 14.62
CA ALA A 522 -1.41 -14.01 15.57
C ALA A 522 -1.74 -14.49 16.99
N GLY A 523 -1.71 -15.81 17.24
CA GLY A 523 -2.00 -16.40 18.55
C GLY A 523 -3.49 -16.53 18.83
N LEU A 524 -4.35 -16.54 17.80
CA LEU A 524 -5.80 -16.71 17.91
C LEU A 524 -6.24 -18.11 17.50
N ASN A 525 -7.35 -18.57 18.05
CA ASN A 525 -8.03 -19.76 17.59
C ASN A 525 -8.63 -19.55 16.18
N GLY A 526 -8.95 -20.66 15.51
CA GLY A 526 -9.64 -20.62 14.22
C GLY A 526 -11.00 -19.93 14.29
N VAL A 527 -11.48 -19.46 13.13
CA VAL A 527 -12.72 -18.67 13.04
C VAL A 527 -13.90 -19.37 13.64
N VAL A 528 -14.16 -20.63 13.25
CA VAL A 528 -15.35 -21.38 13.70
C VAL A 528 -15.32 -21.57 15.23
N GLU A 529 -14.17 -21.91 15.80
CA GLU A 529 -14.00 -22.08 17.24
C GLU A 529 -14.22 -20.77 18.00
N SER A 530 -13.60 -19.67 17.54
CA SER A 530 -13.72 -18.35 18.19
C SER A 530 -15.17 -17.87 18.22
N TRP A 531 -15.88 -17.91 17.07
CA TRP A 531 -17.26 -17.45 17.01
C TRP A 531 -18.22 -18.34 17.81
N SER A 532 -18.09 -19.66 17.73
CA SER A 532 -18.93 -20.60 18.49
C SER A 532 -18.83 -20.37 20.00
N ASN A 533 -17.61 -20.14 20.50
CA ASN A 533 -17.35 -20.06 21.92
C ASN A 533 -17.63 -18.66 22.50
N TYR A 534 -17.43 -17.58 21.74
CA TYR A 534 -17.39 -16.23 22.30
C TYR A 534 -18.34 -15.24 21.64
N SER A 535 -18.72 -15.43 20.37
CA SER A 535 -19.55 -14.44 19.67
C SER A 535 -21.04 -14.52 20.03
N ASN A 536 -21.71 -13.37 20.03
CA ASN A 536 -23.19 -13.27 20.06
C ASN A 536 -23.83 -13.85 18.79
N HIS A 537 -23.04 -14.06 17.73
CA HIS A 537 -23.45 -14.61 16.44
C HIS A 537 -22.65 -15.87 16.09
N PRO A 538 -22.82 -16.99 16.85
CA PRO A 538 -21.97 -18.18 16.73
C PRO A 538 -22.00 -18.84 15.35
N ASP A 539 -23.09 -18.69 14.61
CA ASP A 539 -23.29 -19.27 13.28
C ASP A 539 -22.79 -18.37 12.12
N LYS A 540 -22.29 -17.17 12.41
CA LYS A 540 -21.83 -16.21 11.41
C LYS A 540 -20.79 -16.80 10.44
N PRO A 541 -19.79 -17.60 10.88
CA PRO A 541 -18.83 -18.23 9.98
C PRO A 541 -19.43 -19.26 9.01
N ASN A 542 -20.64 -19.76 9.27
CA ASN A 542 -21.24 -20.83 8.48
C ASN A 542 -21.99 -20.34 7.24
N THR A 543 -22.13 -19.02 7.07
CA THR A 543 -22.81 -18.42 5.91
C THR A 543 -21.82 -17.68 5.03
N LYS A 544 -22.09 -17.61 3.74
CA LYS A 544 -21.25 -16.87 2.77
C LYS A 544 -21.12 -15.40 3.15
N GLU A 545 -22.22 -14.75 3.47
CA GLU A 545 -22.27 -13.35 3.85
C GLU A 545 -21.54 -13.09 5.17
N GLY A 546 -21.78 -13.92 6.17
CA GLY A 546 -21.11 -13.80 7.47
C GLY A 546 -19.61 -14.02 7.35
N MET A 547 -19.19 -15.01 6.56
CA MET A 547 -17.78 -15.28 6.32
C MET A 547 -17.11 -14.17 5.50
N ARG A 548 -17.82 -13.56 4.55
CA ARG A 548 -17.36 -12.36 3.83
C ARG A 548 -17.03 -11.22 4.80
N GLU A 549 -17.94 -10.92 5.73
CA GLU A 549 -17.71 -9.87 6.74
C GLU A 549 -16.51 -10.20 7.63
N ILE A 550 -16.37 -11.46 8.03
CA ILE A 550 -15.22 -11.92 8.85
C ILE A 550 -13.92 -11.77 8.08
N ILE A 551 -13.85 -12.21 6.82
CA ILE A 551 -12.64 -12.08 5.97
C ILE A 551 -12.30 -10.61 5.74
N GLN A 552 -13.28 -9.77 5.44
CA GLN A 552 -13.08 -8.33 5.26
C GLN A 552 -12.53 -7.68 6.53
N ASN A 553 -13.05 -8.05 7.70
CA ASN A 553 -12.55 -7.53 8.96
C ASN A 553 -11.14 -8.06 9.30
N GLU A 554 -10.87 -9.34 9.04
CA GLU A 554 -9.54 -9.94 9.21
C GLU A 554 -8.49 -9.22 8.33
N ARG A 555 -8.85 -8.88 7.08
CA ARG A 555 -8.00 -8.09 6.19
C ARG A 555 -7.73 -6.68 6.74
N LYS A 556 -8.78 -6.00 7.23
CA LYS A 556 -8.66 -4.66 7.85
C LYS A 556 -7.71 -4.68 9.06
N ILE A 557 -7.72 -5.73 9.86
CA ILE A 557 -6.87 -5.88 11.04
C ILE A 557 -5.44 -6.25 10.65
N GLU A 558 -5.28 -7.32 9.88
CA GLU A 558 -3.96 -7.85 9.50
C GLU A 558 -3.13 -6.83 8.71
N LEU A 559 -3.78 -6.10 7.80
CA LEU A 559 -3.18 -5.15 6.89
C LEU A 559 -3.36 -3.69 7.35
N ALA A 560 -3.74 -3.48 8.60
CA ALA A 560 -3.93 -2.16 9.18
C ALA A 560 -2.70 -1.27 9.03
N CYS A 561 -2.89 -0.01 8.66
CA CYS A 561 -1.85 0.99 8.41
C CYS A 561 -0.92 0.70 7.22
N GLU A 562 -1.22 -0.30 6.38
CA GLU A 562 -0.45 -0.62 5.17
C GLU A 562 -1.07 0.00 3.90
N GLY A 563 -2.21 0.71 4.02
CA GLY A 563 -2.93 1.32 2.90
C GLY A 563 -3.81 0.36 2.10
N VAL A 564 -3.89 -0.91 2.48
CA VAL A 564 -4.65 -1.92 1.75
C VAL A 564 -6.16 -1.68 1.86
N TYR A 565 -6.64 -1.21 3.01
CA TYR A 565 -8.07 -0.94 3.22
C TYR A 565 -8.65 0.10 2.25
N TYR A 566 -7.86 1.09 1.81
CA TYR A 566 -8.29 2.04 0.78
C TYR A 566 -8.72 1.29 -0.49
N TRP A 567 -7.86 0.42 -1.02
CA TRP A 567 -8.13 -0.35 -2.24
C TRP A 567 -9.24 -1.36 -2.04
N ASP A 568 -9.27 -2.05 -0.89
CA ASP A 568 -10.27 -3.05 -0.56
C ASP A 568 -11.67 -2.44 -0.44
N SER A 569 -11.83 -1.32 0.29
CA SER A 569 -13.12 -0.65 0.43
C SER A 569 -13.66 -0.12 -0.90
N HIS A 570 -12.77 0.27 -1.84
CA HIS A 570 -13.17 0.65 -3.19
C HIS A 570 -13.66 -0.55 -3.98
N ARG A 571 -12.85 -1.61 -4.11
CA ARG A 571 -13.23 -2.79 -4.92
C ARG A 571 -14.45 -3.53 -4.37
N TRP A 572 -14.66 -3.53 -3.04
CA TRP A 572 -15.86 -4.06 -2.40
C TRP A 572 -17.09 -3.15 -2.55
N LYS A 573 -16.92 -1.90 -2.95
CA LYS A 573 -17.94 -0.84 -2.96
C LYS A 573 -18.48 -0.50 -1.57
N THR A 574 -17.72 -0.71 -0.51
CA THR A 574 -18.10 -0.38 0.87
C THR A 574 -17.68 1.04 1.27
N ALA A 575 -16.77 1.68 0.52
CA ALA A 575 -16.26 3.01 0.84
C ALA A 575 -17.37 4.06 1.01
N LEU A 576 -18.43 4.03 0.17
CA LEU A 576 -19.55 4.97 0.26
C LEU A 576 -20.29 4.90 1.61
N SER A 577 -20.42 3.71 2.19
CA SER A 577 -21.07 3.51 3.49
C SER A 577 -20.12 3.67 4.67
N GLU A 578 -18.84 3.31 4.51
CA GLU A 578 -17.87 3.27 5.61
C GLU A 578 -17.09 4.59 5.78
N GLN A 579 -16.92 5.38 4.71
CA GLN A 579 -16.05 6.56 4.71
C GLN A 579 -16.79 7.90 4.78
N ASN A 580 -18.09 7.91 5.01
CA ASN A 580 -18.87 9.11 5.39
C ASN A 580 -19.04 9.13 6.90
N ARG A 581 -18.00 9.53 7.61
CA ARG A 581 -17.96 9.37 9.06
C ARG A 581 -17.24 10.51 9.77
N LEU A 582 -17.53 10.63 11.06
CA LEU A 582 -16.80 11.48 11.99
C LEU A 582 -15.55 10.72 12.46
N ILE A 583 -14.40 11.29 12.22
CA ILE A 583 -13.13 10.78 12.71
C ILE A 583 -12.94 11.25 14.14
N GLN A 584 -12.71 10.33 15.05
CA GLN A 584 -12.68 10.57 16.49
C GLN A 584 -11.39 10.08 17.13
N GLY A 585 -11.02 10.70 18.25
CA GLY A 585 -9.92 10.35 19.12
C GLY A 585 -10.24 10.68 20.58
N TRP A 586 -9.24 10.63 21.44
CA TRP A 586 -9.37 11.10 22.82
C TRP A 586 -9.23 12.62 22.92
N ASN A 587 -9.63 13.20 24.04
CA ASN A 587 -9.44 14.61 24.34
C ASN A 587 -7.98 14.89 24.73
N ILE A 588 -7.14 15.07 23.73
CA ILE A 588 -5.69 15.28 23.87
C ILE A 588 -5.31 16.58 24.61
N ASN A 589 -6.26 17.46 24.87
CA ASN A 589 -6.04 18.72 25.57
C ASN A 589 -6.27 18.63 27.09
N ALA A 590 -6.64 17.46 27.60
CA ALA A 590 -6.90 17.23 29.01
C ALA A 590 -5.71 16.58 29.72
N SER A 591 -5.50 16.97 30.98
CA SER A 591 -4.38 16.48 31.82
C SER A 591 -4.77 15.37 32.79
N SER A 592 -6.06 15.27 33.18
CA SER A 592 -6.56 14.16 33.99
C SER A 592 -6.91 12.94 33.13
N ALA A 593 -6.89 11.75 33.70
CA ALA A 593 -7.32 10.55 32.98
C ALA A 593 -8.78 10.61 32.60
N GLU A 594 -9.63 11.07 33.54
CA GLU A 594 -11.07 11.16 33.38
C GLU A 594 -11.47 12.07 32.21
N ASP A 595 -10.81 13.19 32.04
CA ASP A 595 -11.10 14.17 30.98
C ASP A 595 -10.40 13.81 29.66
N TYR A 596 -9.24 13.12 29.72
CA TYR A 596 -8.50 12.68 28.53
C TYR A 596 -9.24 11.58 27.77
N TYR A 597 -9.78 10.57 28.44
CA TYR A 597 -10.49 9.44 27.81
C TYR A 597 -11.95 9.78 27.44
N VAL A 598 -12.21 11.04 27.10
CA VAL A 598 -13.46 11.51 26.50
C VAL A 598 -13.33 11.52 24.98
N VAL A 599 -14.28 10.88 24.29
CA VAL A 599 -14.29 10.83 22.82
C VAL A 599 -14.52 12.22 22.24
N THR A 600 -13.62 12.64 21.34
CA THR A 600 -13.62 13.98 20.75
C THR A 600 -13.54 13.89 19.23
N PRO A 601 -14.31 14.70 18.47
CA PRO A 601 -14.19 14.75 17.02
C PRO A 601 -12.89 15.41 16.57
N VAL A 602 -12.27 14.85 15.52
CA VAL A 602 -11.03 15.36 14.91
C VAL A 602 -11.29 15.90 13.51
N TYR A 603 -11.94 15.09 12.66
CA TYR A 603 -12.27 15.43 11.28
C TYR A 603 -13.63 14.86 10.88
N THR A 604 -14.23 15.44 9.82
CA THR A 604 -15.34 14.82 9.10
C THR A 604 -14.85 14.37 7.74
N GLN A 605 -14.95 13.08 7.45
CA GLN A 605 -14.66 12.50 6.14
C GLN A 605 -15.90 12.57 5.27
N SER A 606 -15.72 12.95 4.00
CA SER A 606 -16.76 12.92 2.98
C SER A 606 -16.31 12.06 1.82
N PHE A 607 -17.10 11.05 1.50
CA PHE A 607 -16.92 10.19 0.34
C PHE A 607 -18.18 10.18 -0.49
N THR A 608 -18.07 10.42 -1.78
CA THR A 608 -19.19 10.39 -2.72
C THR A 608 -18.90 9.38 -3.84
N TYR A 609 -19.91 9.06 -4.61
CA TYR A 609 -19.79 8.08 -5.69
C TYR A 609 -18.64 8.36 -6.67
N LYS A 610 -18.35 9.63 -6.98
CA LYS A 610 -17.23 10.02 -7.85
C LYS A 610 -15.86 9.59 -7.30
N ASN A 611 -15.72 9.47 -5.98
CA ASN A 611 -14.44 9.19 -5.32
C ASN A 611 -13.97 7.73 -5.48
N TYR A 612 -14.80 6.83 -6.03
CA TYR A 612 -14.33 5.47 -6.37
C TYR A 612 -13.22 5.47 -7.41
N PHE A 613 -13.20 6.48 -8.31
CA PHE A 613 -12.12 6.67 -9.28
C PHE A 613 -11.67 8.12 -9.29
N ALA A 614 -10.37 8.33 -9.35
CA ALA A 614 -9.79 9.66 -9.42
C ALA A 614 -10.14 10.39 -10.73
N PRO A 615 -10.14 11.73 -10.73
CA PRO A 615 -10.36 12.49 -11.95
C PRO A 615 -9.17 12.38 -12.91
N ILE A 616 -9.45 12.30 -14.21
CA ILE A 616 -8.43 12.64 -15.20
C ILE A 616 -8.21 14.14 -15.13
N PRO A 617 -6.96 14.64 -15.02
CA PRO A 617 -6.70 16.06 -14.99
C PRO A 617 -7.29 16.76 -16.23
N GLU A 618 -8.00 17.86 -16.04
CA GLU A 618 -8.66 18.60 -17.12
C GLU A 618 -7.65 19.02 -18.22
N SER A 619 -6.42 19.34 -17.83
CA SER A 619 -5.34 19.66 -18.76
C SER A 619 -5.04 18.52 -19.75
N GLU A 620 -5.23 17.27 -19.37
CA GLU A 620 -5.01 16.12 -20.25
C GLU A 620 -6.18 15.89 -21.21
N ILE A 621 -7.41 16.17 -20.75
CA ILE A 621 -8.60 16.13 -21.62
C ILE A 621 -8.51 17.24 -22.68
N VAL A 622 -8.04 18.44 -22.31
CA VAL A 622 -7.82 19.54 -23.28
C VAL A 622 -6.77 19.16 -24.33
N LYS A 623 -5.69 18.47 -23.96
CA LYS A 623 -4.65 17.98 -24.90
C LYS A 623 -5.17 16.85 -25.79
N ASN A 624 -5.98 15.97 -25.23
CA ASN A 624 -6.56 14.81 -25.92
C ASN A 624 -8.08 14.75 -25.73
N PRO A 625 -8.87 15.40 -26.61
CA PRO A 625 -10.34 15.40 -26.53
C PRO A 625 -10.99 14.00 -26.70
N GLN A 626 -10.21 12.97 -26.98
CA GLN A 626 -10.69 11.59 -27.02
C GLN A 626 -10.85 10.97 -25.62
N LEU A 627 -10.25 11.62 -24.59
CA LEU A 627 -10.42 11.23 -23.21
C LEU A 627 -11.79 11.67 -22.70
N ILE A 628 -12.52 10.74 -22.09
CA ILE A 628 -13.81 10.99 -21.43
C ILE A 628 -13.56 11.01 -19.93
N GLN A 629 -14.05 12.03 -19.23
CA GLN A 629 -13.90 12.16 -17.78
C GLN A 629 -14.69 11.09 -17.01
N ASN A 630 -14.22 10.73 -15.82
CA ASN A 630 -14.97 9.89 -14.91
C ASN A 630 -16.25 10.58 -14.43
N PRO A 631 -17.36 9.86 -14.25
CA PRO A 631 -18.64 10.44 -13.81
C PRO A 631 -18.49 11.17 -12.46
N GLY A 632 -19.07 12.38 -12.42
CA GLY A 632 -19.08 13.22 -11.21
C GLY A 632 -17.89 14.21 -11.08
N TRP A 633 -16.92 14.15 -12.01
CA TRP A 633 -15.78 15.07 -12.04
C TRP A 633 -15.89 16.17 -13.10
#